data_ff88a120658b71a985c041447e918cb6
#
_entry.id   ff88a120658b71a985c041447e918cb6
#
_cell.length_a   1.000
_cell.length_b   1.000
_cell.length_c   1.000
_cell.angle_alpha   90.00
_cell.angle_beta   90.00
_cell.angle_gamma   90.00
#
_symmetry.space_group_name_H-M   'P 1'
#
loop_
_entity.id
_entity.type
_entity.pdbx_description
1 polymer ?
#
loop_
_entity_poly.entity_id
_entity_poly.type
_entity_poly.pdbx_seq_one_letter_code
_entity_poly.pdbx_strand_id
1 'polypeptide(L)'
;MLSVIETTASKCFVPLTVGGGIRTVNDIDKFLRIGADKVSINSSAVSNPKLINEGSRIFGNQCIVVAIDAKKNTLEKGKWSVYTHGGRKDTGIDAVIWAIEAEERGAGEILLTSMDKDGTKKGFDIDLTKKISSSVSIPVIASGGVGTLEHLADGIILGNASAVL
;
A
#
# COMPACT_ATOMS: atom_id res chain seq x y z
N MET A 1 19.93 -1.30 -8.21
CA MET A 1 18.79 -0.79 -7.41
C MET A 1 19.26 -0.08 -6.13
N LEU A 2 20.08 -0.68 -5.28
CA LEU A 2 20.54 -0.04 -4.01
C LEU A 2 21.24 1.31 -4.25
N SER A 3 22.16 1.39 -5.21
CA SER A 3 22.86 2.64 -5.57
C SER A 3 21.92 3.76 -6.05
N VAL A 4 20.82 3.39 -6.71
CA VAL A 4 19.80 4.37 -7.16
C VAL A 4 19.08 4.95 -5.94
N ILE A 5 18.70 4.09 -4.98
CA ILE A 5 18.03 4.53 -3.75
C ILE A 5 18.94 5.46 -2.96
N GLU A 6 20.19 5.09 -2.74
CA GLU A 6 21.18 5.90 -2.05
C GLU A 6 21.38 7.27 -2.70
N THR A 7 21.53 7.29 -4.04
CA THR A 7 21.65 8.54 -4.81
C THR A 7 20.38 9.39 -4.71
N THR A 8 19.19 8.76 -4.71
CA THR A 8 17.91 9.47 -4.59
C THR A 8 17.77 10.03 -3.18
N ALA A 9 18.00 9.22 -2.15
CA ALA A 9 17.90 9.62 -0.75
C ALA A 9 18.83 10.80 -0.43
N SER A 10 20.06 10.82 -0.99
CA SER A 10 21.00 11.92 -0.79
C SER A 10 20.55 13.27 -1.38
N LYS A 11 19.55 13.26 -2.28
CA LYS A 11 19.00 14.45 -2.96
C LYS A 11 17.53 14.72 -2.63
N CYS A 12 16.88 13.82 -1.92
CA CYS A 12 15.47 13.91 -1.55
C CYS A 12 15.35 14.45 -0.12
N PHE A 13 14.64 15.56 0.05
CA PHE A 13 14.43 16.19 1.37
C PHE A 13 13.00 16.00 1.89
N VAL A 14 12.28 15.05 1.29
CA VAL A 14 10.95 14.60 1.73
C VAL A 14 11.01 13.09 1.98
N PRO A 15 10.11 12.53 2.81
CA PRO A 15 10.14 11.10 3.11
C PRO A 15 10.11 10.23 1.84
N LEU A 16 11.09 9.33 1.73
CA LEU A 16 11.25 8.41 0.61
C LEU A 16 10.73 7.02 0.99
N THR A 17 9.67 6.55 0.31
CA THR A 17 9.19 5.17 0.43
C THR A 17 9.73 4.33 -0.71
N VAL A 18 10.32 3.20 -0.39
CA VAL A 18 10.88 2.26 -1.37
C VAL A 18 10.18 0.91 -1.28
N GLY A 19 9.79 0.36 -2.41
CA GLY A 19 9.13 -0.94 -2.50
C GLY A 19 9.67 -1.83 -3.61
N GLY A 20 9.28 -3.10 -3.55
CA GLY A 20 9.67 -4.12 -4.54
C GLY A 20 10.84 -5.00 -4.09
N GLY A 21 10.62 -6.31 -4.13
CA GLY A 21 11.65 -7.31 -3.82
C GLY A 21 11.98 -7.53 -2.34
N ILE A 22 11.32 -6.85 -1.42
CA ILE A 22 11.51 -6.99 0.04
C ILE A 22 10.81 -8.27 0.50
N ARG A 23 11.56 -9.19 1.09
CA ARG A 23 11.05 -10.51 1.53
C ARG A 23 11.40 -10.86 2.97
N THR A 24 12.39 -10.20 3.53
CA THR A 24 12.93 -10.49 4.87
C THR A 24 13.14 -9.19 5.66
N VAL A 25 13.23 -9.31 6.97
CA VAL A 25 13.61 -8.20 7.87
C VAL A 25 14.97 -7.62 7.49
N ASN A 26 15.91 -8.46 7.05
CA ASN A 26 17.21 -8.00 6.59
C ASN A 26 17.13 -7.15 5.30
N ASP A 27 16.15 -7.41 4.43
CA ASP A 27 15.92 -6.55 3.27
C ASP A 27 15.38 -5.20 3.74
N ILE A 28 14.46 -5.16 4.70
CA ILE A 28 13.94 -3.91 5.30
C ILE A 28 15.10 -3.10 5.88
N ASP A 29 15.94 -3.72 6.72
CA ASP A 29 17.12 -3.06 7.31
C ASP A 29 18.04 -2.44 6.25
N LYS A 30 18.33 -3.19 5.18
CA LYS A 30 19.15 -2.70 4.08
C LYS A 30 18.58 -1.44 3.43
N PHE A 31 17.28 -1.43 3.11
CA PHE A 31 16.65 -0.28 2.47
C PHE A 31 16.61 0.94 3.37
N LEU A 32 16.33 0.76 4.65
CA LEU A 32 16.33 1.86 5.62
C LEU A 32 17.75 2.43 5.83
N ARG A 33 18.78 1.57 5.94
CA ARG A 33 20.17 2.02 6.10
C ARG A 33 20.73 2.80 4.91
N ILE A 34 20.26 2.54 3.70
CA ILE A 34 20.72 3.29 2.52
C ILE A 34 19.93 4.58 2.27
N GLY A 35 19.02 4.94 3.18
CA GLY A 35 18.35 6.24 3.22
C GLY A 35 16.87 6.23 2.83
N ALA A 36 16.21 5.06 2.72
CA ALA A 36 14.76 5.03 2.67
C ALA A 36 14.17 5.35 4.05
N ASP A 37 13.12 6.16 4.10
CA ASP A 37 12.37 6.43 5.33
C ASP A 37 11.35 5.34 5.62
N LYS A 38 10.77 4.77 4.57
CA LYS A 38 9.74 3.72 4.64
C LYS A 38 9.99 2.64 3.60
N VAL A 39 9.49 1.45 3.89
CA VAL A 39 9.48 0.33 2.95
C VAL A 39 8.06 -0.11 2.66
N SER A 40 7.78 -0.39 1.38
CA SER A 40 6.48 -0.90 0.95
C SER A 40 6.56 -2.38 0.59
N ILE A 41 5.72 -3.18 1.24
CA ILE A 41 5.64 -4.64 1.06
C ILE A 41 4.24 -5.05 0.61
N ASN A 42 4.14 -5.93 -0.38
CA ASN A 42 2.89 -6.48 -0.91
C ASN A 42 2.90 -8.01 -0.85
N SER A 43 3.33 -8.69 -1.91
CA SER A 43 3.27 -10.16 -2.02
C SER A 43 3.97 -10.90 -0.89
N SER A 44 5.06 -10.35 -0.36
CA SER A 44 5.78 -10.92 0.78
C SER A 44 4.99 -10.82 2.07
N ALA A 45 4.25 -9.72 2.28
CA ALA A 45 3.38 -9.56 3.44
C ALA A 45 2.20 -10.54 3.39
N VAL A 46 1.59 -10.74 2.23
CA VAL A 46 0.50 -11.72 2.05
C VAL A 46 0.99 -13.16 2.26
N SER A 47 2.18 -13.51 1.74
CA SER A 47 2.71 -14.88 1.89
C SER A 47 3.29 -15.16 3.27
N ASN A 48 3.78 -14.14 3.97
CA ASN A 48 4.30 -14.23 5.33
C ASN A 48 3.91 -12.97 6.13
N PRO A 49 2.71 -12.92 6.70
CA PRO A 49 2.24 -11.77 7.47
C PRO A 49 3.09 -11.44 8.71
N LYS A 50 3.85 -12.39 9.24
CA LYS A 50 4.80 -12.16 10.34
C LYS A 50 5.88 -11.13 9.98
N LEU A 51 6.17 -10.94 8.69
CA LEU A 51 7.12 -9.93 8.24
C LEU A 51 6.70 -8.51 8.68
N ILE A 52 5.38 -8.23 8.69
CA ILE A 52 4.84 -6.95 9.18
C ILE A 52 5.14 -6.81 10.67
N ASN A 53 4.82 -7.84 11.47
CA ASN A 53 5.04 -7.81 12.92
C ASN A 53 6.53 -7.64 13.29
N GLU A 54 7.41 -8.37 12.62
CA GLU A 54 8.85 -8.31 12.87
C GLU A 54 9.43 -6.96 12.43
N GLY A 55 9.05 -6.47 11.25
CA GLY A 55 9.49 -5.18 10.73
C GLY A 55 9.03 -4.03 11.62
N SER A 56 7.75 -3.99 12.00
CA SER A 56 7.21 -2.94 12.86
C SER A 56 7.82 -2.95 14.25
N ARG A 57 8.07 -4.12 14.83
CA ARG A 57 8.69 -4.25 16.15
C ARG A 57 10.15 -3.74 16.16
N ILE A 58 10.90 -3.94 15.07
CA ILE A 58 12.33 -3.60 15.02
C ILE A 58 12.54 -2.16 14.57
N PHE A 59 11.79 -1.69 13.57
CA PHE A 59 12.01 -0.40 12.92
C PHE A 59 10.94 0.65 13.25
N GLY A 60 9.85 0.24 13.88
CA GLY A 60 8.67 1.07 14.13
C GLY A 60 7.62 0.96 13.02
N ASN A 61 6.34 1.11 13.40
CA ASN A 61 5.20 1.05 12.49
C ASN A 61 5.35 2.04 11.32
N GLN A 62 5.83 3.26 11.63
CA GLN A 62 5.98 4.35 10.66
C GLN A 62 6.89 3.99 9.48
N CYS A 63 7.74 2.97 9.60
CA CYS A 63 8.62 2.51 8.52
C CYS A 63 7.95 1.47 7.61
N ILE A 64 6.79 0.90 7.99
CA ILE A 64 6.17 -0.23 7.29
C ILE A 64 4.90 0.23 6.56
N VAL A 65 4.95 0.21 5.24
CA VAL A 65 3.80 0.44 4.35
C VAL A 65 3.35 -0.90 3.77
N VAL A 66 2.09 -1.25 3.91
CA VAL A 66 1.52 -2.43 3.25
C VAL A 66 0.83 -1.98 1.97
N ALA A 67 1.36 -2.42 0.82
CA ALA A 67 0.72 -2.19 -0.47
C ALA A 67 -0.34 -3.27 -0.73
N ILE A 68 -1.52 -2.83 -1.13
CA ILE A 68 -2.68 -3.68 -1.43
C ILE A 68 -3.13 -3.40 -2.86
N ASP A 69 -2.91 -4.35 -3.77
CA ASP A 69 -3.51 -4.32 -5.10
C ASP A 69 -4.86 -5.03 -5.01
N ALA A 70 -5.94 -4.27 -5.14
CA ALA A 70 -7.30 -4.76 -4.97
C ALA A 70 -8.08 -4.74 -6.29
N LYS A 71 -8.85 -5.80 -6.55
CA LYS A 71 -9.71 -5.92 -7.71
C LYS A 71 -11.11 -6.34 -7.28
N LYS A 72 -12.14 -5.75 -7.92
CA LYS A 72 -13.55 -6.09 -7.64
C LYS A 72 -13.78 -7.59 -7.78
N ASN A 73 -14.40 -8.16 -6.76
CA ASN A 73 -14.84 -9.55 -6.82
C ASN A 73 -16.10 -9.63 -7.70
N THR A 74 -16.06 -10.43 -8.76
CA THR A 74 -17.18 -10.58 -9.69
C THR A 74 -18.30 -11.45 -9.14
N LEU A 75 -18.01 -12.29 -8.15
CA LEU A 75 -18.97 -13.22 -7.54
C LEU A 75 -19.68 -12.57 -6.33
N GLU A 76 -19.01 -11.66 -5.63
CA GLU A 76 -19.54 -11.01 -4.43
C GLU A 76 -19.55 -9.50 -4.59
N LYS A 77 -20.75 -8.93 -4.80
CA LYS A 77 -20.91 -7.47 -4.95
C LYS A 77 -20.42 -6.71 -3.71
N GLY A 78 -19.67 -5.62 -3.94
CA GLY A 78 -19.17 -4.75 -2.87
C GLY A 78 -17.98 -5.34 -2.09
N LYS A 79 -17.33 -6.37 -2.64
CA LYS A 79 -16.07 -6.92 -2.15
C LYS A 79 -14.96 -6.76 -3.18
N TRP A 80 -13.72 -6.76 -2.70
CA TRP A 80 -12.51 -6.71 -3.52
C TRP A 80 -11.55 -7.78 -3.02
N SER A 81 -10.95 -8.52 -3.95
CA SER A 81 -9.91 -9.51 -3.65
C SER A 81 -8.53 -8.86 -3.72
N VAL A 82 -7.64 -9.27 -2.82
CA VAL A 82 -6.22 -8.90 -2.85
C VAL A 82 -5.50 -9.68 -3.93
N TYR A 83 -4.71 -8.98 -4.73
CA TYR A 83 -3.84 -9.55 -5.75
C TYR A 83 -2.38 -9.40 -5.38
N THR A 84 -1.57 -10.36 -5.85
CA THR A 84 -0.12 -10.39 -5.63
C THR A 84 0.61 -10.56 -6.96
N HIS A 85 1.96 -10.51 -6.91
CA HIS A 85 2.83 -10.69 -8.08
C HIS A 85 2.54 -9.68 -9.22
N GLY A 86 2.34 -8.40 -8.84
CA GLY A 86 2.01 -7.36 -9.81
C GLY A 86 0.64 -7.57 -10.47
N GLY A 87 -0.36 -7.94 -9.67
CA GLY A 87 -1.74 -8.12 -10.12
C GLY A 87 -2.03 -9.42 -10.87
N ARG A 88 -1.11 -10.38 -10.85
CA ARG A 88 -1.25 -11.63 -11.64
C ARG A 88 -1.93 -12.77 -10.89
N LYS A 89 -1.91 -12.75 -9.56
CA LYS A 89 -2.42 -13.85 -8.74
C LYS A 89 -3.48 -13.34 -7.78
N ASP A 90 -4.72 -13.79 -7.97
CA ASP A 90 -5.78 -13.64 -6.98
C ASP A 90 -5.46 -14.50 -5.77
N THR A 91 -5.59 -13.93 -4.59
CA THR A 91 -5.33 -14.63 -3.32
C THR A 91 -6.60 -15.17 -2.68
N GLY A 92 -7.76 -14.72 -3.14
CA GLY A 92 -9.06 -14.98 -2.50
C GLY A 92 -9.26 -14.24 -1.17
N ILE A 93 -8.31 -13.43 -0.72
CA ILE A 93 -8.40 -12.67 0.52
C ILE A 93 -9.20 -11.39 0.26
N ASP A 94 -10.17 -11.08 1.10
CA ASP A 94 -10.92 -9.82 1.07
C ASP A 94 -9.98 -8.65 1.42
N ALA A 95 -9.99 -7.60 0.59
CA ALA A 95 -9.06 -6.47 0.74
C ALA A 95 -9.31 -5.66 2.03
N VAL A 96 -10.55 -5.59 2.52
CA VAL A 96 -10.89 -4.90 3.79
C VAL A 96 -10.37 -5.72 4.97
N ILE A 97 -10.60 -7.02 4.96
CA ILE A 97 -10.10 -7.93 6.01
C ILE A 97 -8.58 -7.87 6.06
N TRP A 98 -7.91 -7.88 4.91
CA TRP A 98 -6.45 -7.78 4.84
C TRP A 98 -5.92 -6.43 5.33
N ALA A 99 -6.60 -5.32 5.05
CA ALA A 99 -6.22 -4.01 5.54
C ALA A 99 -6.26 -3.94 7.07
N ILE A 100 -7.33 -4.47 7.69
CA ILE A 100 -7.48 -4.57 9.14
C ILE A 100 -6.37 -5.46 9.74
N GLU A 101 -6.13 -6.63 9.15
CA GLU A 101 -5.06 -7.53 9.61
C GLU A 101 -3.68 -6.88 9.51
N ALA A 102 -3.41 -6.14 8.43
CA ALA A 102 -2.14 -5.44 8.24
C ALA A 102 -1.91 -4.39 9.33
N GLU A 103 -2.94 -3.61 9.70
CA GLU A 103 -2.89 -2.66 10.81
C GLU A 103 -2.64 -3.36 12.14
N GLU A 104 -3.40 -4.41 12.47
CA GLU A 104 -3.24 -5.19 13.70
C GLU A 104 -1.83 -5.79 13.83
N ARG A 105 -1.19 -6.09 12.71
CA ARG A 105 0.19 -6.59 12.67
C ARG A 105 1.24 -5.49 12.79
N GLY A 106 0.84 -4.22 12.74
CA GLY A 106 1.72 -3.08 12.95
C GLY A 106 2.14 -2.37 11.65
N ALA A 107 1.39 -2.49 10.57
CA ALA A 107 1.55 -1.57 9.44
C ALA A 107 1.31 -0.12 9.89
N GLY A 108 2.11 0.81 9.42
CA GLY A 108 1.96 2.23 9.71
C GLY A 108 1.16 2.98 8.66
N GLU A 109 1.09 2.43 7.43
CA GLU A 109 0.33 3.00 6.31
C GLU A 109 -0.13 1.89 5.36
N ILE A 110 -1.22 2.16 4.64
CA ILE A 110 -1.69 1.34 3.52
C ILE A 110 -1.57 2.11 2.21
N LEU A 111 -0.88 1.54 1.23
CA LEU A 111 -0.88 2.01 -0.16
C LEU A 111 -1.90 1.16 -0.94
N LEU A 112 -3.06 1.73 -1.22
CA LEU A 112 -4.18 1.04 -1.84
C LEU A 112 -4.28 1.34 -3.32
N THR A 113 -4.08 0.34 -4.17
CA THR A 113 -4.24 0.47 -5.62
C THR A 113 -5.49 -0.28 -6.09
N SER A 114 -6.43 0.42 -6.71
CA SER A 114 -7.53 -0.22 -7.43
C SER A 114 -7.06 -0.67 -8.81
N MET A 115 -6.96 -1.97 -9.02
CA MET A 115 -6.61 -2.54 -10.33
C MET A 115 -7.66 -2.29 -11.39
N ASP A 116 -8.92 -2.09 -10.99
CA ASP A 116 -10.03 -1.77 -11.92
C ASP A 116 -9.94 -0.34 -12.44
N LYS A 117 -9.26 0.55 -11.71
CA LYS A 117 -9.14 1.97 -12.03
C LYS A 117 -7.76 2.35 -12.55
N ASP A 118 -6.71 1.61 -12.17
CA ASP A 118 -5.35 1.93 -12.56
C ASP A 118 -5.19 2.04 -14.08
N GLY A 119 -4.53 3.11 -14.53
CA GLY A 119 -4.34 3.46 -15.93
C GLY A 119 -5.58 3.97 -16.68
N THR A 120 -6.78 3.98 -16.07
CA THR A 120 -8.03 4.37 -16.76
C THR A 120 -8.24 5.87 -16.90
N LYS A 121 -7.63 6.69 -16.03
CA LYS A 121 -7.85 8.15 -15.92
C LYS A 121 -9.31 8.55 -15.62
N LYS A 122 -10.10 7.66 -15.00
CA LYS A 122 -11.54 7.86 -14.70
C LYS A 122 -11.83 8.09 -13.22
N GLY A 123 -10.82 8.50 -12.45
CA GLY A 123 -10.91 8.69 -11.01
C GLY A 123 -10.66 7.42 -10.21
N PHE A 124 -10.46 7.60 -8.91
CA PHE A 124 -10.25 6.51 -7.95
C PHE A 124 -11.46 5.57 -7.83
N ASP A 125 -11.27 4.38 -7.30
CA ASP A 125 -12.36 3.54 -6.79
C ASP A 125 -12.78 4.07 -5.41
N ILE A 126 -13.70 5.04 -5.42
CA ILE A 126 -14.14 5.74 -4.21
C ILE A 126 -14.76 4.78 -3.20
N ASP A 127 -15.55 3.80 -3.68
CA ASP A 127 -16.21 2.82 -2.81
C ASP A 127 -15.18 1.96 -2.08
N LEU A 128 -14.17 1.46 -2.79
CA LEU A 128 -13.06 0.70 -2.22
C LEU A 128 -12.27 1.54 -1.22
N THR A 129 -11.84 2.74 -1.65
CA THR A 129 -11.02 3.64 -0.85
C THR A 129 -11.73 4.00 0.45
N LYS A 130 -12.99 4.44 0.37
CA LYS A 130 -13.79 4.80 1.53
C LYS A 130 -14.00 3.63 2.47
N LYS A 131 -14.27 2.43 1.93
CA LYS A 131 -14.51 1.25 2.75
C LYS A 131 -13.27 0.86 3.55
N ILE A 132 -12.09 0.89 2.95
CA ILE A 132 -10.83 0.60 3.64
C ILE A 132 -10.49 1.73 4.62
N SER A 133 -10.52 2.99 4.20
CA SER A 133 -10.20 4.14 5.06
C SER A 133 -11.12 4.25 6.30
N SER A 134 -12.36 3.74 6.19
CA SER A 134 -13.28 3.69 7.33
C SER A 134 -13.10 2.46 8.22
N SER A 135 -12.31 1.48 7.80
CA SER A 135 -12.11 0.21 8.53
C SER A 135 -10.79 0.16 9.29
N VAL A 136 -9.88 1.10 9.03
CA VAL A 136 -8.57 1.20 9.69
C VAL A 136 -8.36 2.60 10.27
N SER A 137 -7.47 2.74 11.24
CA SER A 137 -7.08 4.02 11.84
C SER A 137 -5.79 4.60 11.27
N ILE A 138 -4.99 3.78 10.60
CA ILE A 138 -3.74 4.19 9.95
C ILE A 138 -4.01 4.89 8.61
N PRO A 139 -3.10 5.76 8.15
CA PRO A 139 -3.23 6.46 6.88
C PRO A 139 -3.41 5.51 5.69
N VAL A 140 -4.37 5.84 4.82
CA VAL A 140 -4.61 5.15 3.54
C VAL A 140 -4.26 6.09 2.40
N ILE A 141 -3.35 5.65 1.54
CA ILE A 141 -2.93 6.36 0.33
C ILE A 141 -3.67 5.75 -0.85
N ALA A 142 -4.57 6.50 -1.49
CA ALA A 142 -5.30 6.02 -2.66
C ALA A 142 -4.46 6.10 -3.93
N SER A 143 -4.44 5.02 -4.70
CA SER A 143 -3.72 4.89 -5.96
C SER A 143 -4.58 4.25 -7.05
N GLY A 144 -4.33 4.65 -8.30
CA GLY A 144 -4.97 4.11 -9.49
C GLY A 144 -6.22 4.87 -9.94
N GLY A 145 -6.15 5.41 -11.16
CA GLY A 145 -7.28 6.02 -11.84
C GLY A 145 -7.27 7.54 -11.99
N VAL A 146 -6.30 8.25 -11.43
CA VAL A 146 -6.21 9.71 -11.53
C VAL A 146 -6.03 10.13 -12.99
N GLY A 147 -6.79 11.15 -13.39
CA GLY A 147 -6.71 11.77 -14.72
C GLY A 147 -6.87 13.27 -14.68
N THR A 148 -7.44 13.82 -13.60
CA THR A 148 -7.66 15.28 -13.42
C THR A 148 -7.38 15.68 -11.97
N LEU A 149 -7.29 16.98 -11.71
CA LEU A 149 -7.11 17.51 -10.35
C LEU A 149 -8.33 17.24 -9.46
N GLU A 150 -9.54 17.26 -10.04
CA GLU A 150 -10.77 16.93 -9.33
C GLU A 150 -10.74 15.51 -8.78
N HIS A 151 -10.16 14.56 -9.53
CA HIS A 151 -10.00 13.19 -9.04
C HIS A 151 -9.13 13.12 -7.77
N LEU A 152 -8.11 13.98 -7.64
CA LEU A 152 -7.30 14.05 -6.41
C LEU A 152 -8.16 14.54 -5.23
N ALA A 153 -8.97 15.57 -5.44
CA ALA A 153 -9.90 16.06 -4.43
C ALA A 153 -10.93 14.99 -4.03
N ASP A 154 -11.49 14.27 -5.00
CA ASP A 154 -12.45 13.19 -4.76
C ASP A 154 -11.86 12.07 -3.90
N GLY A 155 -10.60 11.70 -4.14
CA GLY A 155 -9.91 10.70 -3.34
C GLY A 155 -9.85 11.06 -1.85
N ILE A 156 -9.61 12.32 -1.55
CA ILE A 156 -9.56 12.84 -0.17
C ILE A 156 -10.98 13.04 0.39
N ILE A 157 -11.85 13.77 -0.33
CA ILE A 157 -13.14 14.23 0.19
C ILE A 157 -14.17 13.08 0.22
N LEU A 158 -14.27 12.33 -0.86
CA LEU A 158 -15.26 11.26 -1.01
C LEU A 158 -14.72 9.90 -0.57
N GLY A 159 -13.45 9.62 -0.88
CA GLY A 159 -12.76 8.38 -0.53
C GLY A 159 -12.25 8.34 0.92
N ASN A 160 -12.20 9.50 1.61
CA ASN A 160 -11.62 9.62 2.95
C ASN A 160 -10.16 9.12 3.02
N ALA A 161 -9.44 9.22 1.91
CA ALA A 161 -8.01 8.89 1.89
C ALA A 161 -7.19 9.95 2.62
N SER A 162 -6.11 9.53 3.28
CA SER A 162 -5.17 10.44 3.94
C SER A 162 -4.22 11.11 2.95
N ALA A 163 -3.97 10.43 1.83
CA ALA A 163 -3.17 10.91 0.71
C ALA A 163 -3.61 10.25 -0.60
N VAL A 164 -3.17 10.81 -1.73
CA VAL A 164 -3.50 10.34 -3.09
C VAL A 164 -2.25 10.32 -3.96
N LEU A 165 -2.20 9.37 -4.90
CA LEU A 165 -1.08 9.15 -5.80
C LEU A 165 -1.55 9.11 -7.26
#